data_73c830976af78d7078c5e1c9163b2246
#
_entry.id   73c830976af78d7078c5e1c9163b2246
#
_cell.length_a   1.000
_cell.length_b   1.000
_cell.length_c   1.000
_cell.angle_alpha   90.00
_cell.angle_beta   90.00
_cell.angle_gamma   90.00
#
_symmetry.space_group_name_H-M   'P 1'
#
loop_
_entity.id
_entity.type
_entity.pdbx_description
1 polymer ?
#
loop_
_entity_poly.entity_id
_entity_poly.type
_entity_poly.pdbx_seq_one_letter_code
_entity_poly.pdbx_strand_id
1 'polypeptide(L)'
;MAKLTMDEINSVKGKGFLRNRGTDLFSGRIVPVGTVFTAEQLHAVAELSEKFGNGKMMATSRQSIEVPGIAFENIPAAIEFAEAHDLHFGGTGAKVRPITACKGTTCVFGMYDTQALAKKIHETYYVGWSKVSLPHKFKISVGGCPNSCIKPSINDFGVEGNREGGKVVYKIYVGGTWGKSCRMGTPLSRKVEEEEILPILEKCMLWFRENGYAKERFGLTIDRVGFENLEAALASDDLLVRKEEILAAEIKQKP
;
A
#
# COMPACT_ATOMS: atom_id res chain seq x y z
N MET A 1 25.35 -12.19 22.65
CA MET A 1 25.33 -11.12 21.62
C MET A 1 25.00 -9.79 22.30
N ALA A 2 25.64 -8.67 21.89
CA ALA A 2 25.26 -7.35 22.39
C ALA A 2 23.83 -7.06 21.95
N LYS A 3 23.03 -6.43 22.82
CA LYS A 3 21.64 -6.06 22.55
C LYS A 3 21.62 -4.95 21.49
N LEU A 4 20.82 -5.13 20.43
CA LEU A 4 20.70 -4.13 19.36
C LEU A 4 20.23 -2.78 19.90
N THR A 5 20.83 -1.72 19.39
CA THR A 5 20.43 -0.33 19.68
C THR A 5 19.13 0.03 18.96
N MET A 6 18.46 1.07 19.43
CA MET A 6 17.23 1.57 18.75
C MET A 6 17.53 2.09 17.34
N ASP A 7 18.73 2.64 17.12
CA ASP A 7 19.14 3.15 15.81
C ASP A 7 19.34 2.01 14.80
N GLU A 8 19.97 0.91 15.21
CA GLU A 8 20.08 -0.30 14.39
C GLU A 8 18.70 -0.87 14.03
N ILE A 9 17.79 -0.99 15.03
CA ILE A 9 16.43 -1.49 14.79
C ILE A 9 15.66 -0.56 13.82
N ASN A 10 15.79 0.76 13.95
CA ASN A 10 15.11 1.72 13.09
C ASN A 10 15.72 1.77 11.68
N SER A 11 17.01 1.52 11.51
CA SER A 11 17.71 1.53 10.22
C SER A 11 17.17 0.51 9.22
N VAL A 12 16.66 -0.63 9.71
CA VAL A 12 16.11 -1.71 8.89
C VAL A 12 14.59 -1.69 8.78
N LYS A 13 13.90 -0.97 9.67
CA LYS A 13 12.44 -0.86 9.66
C LYS A 13 11.91 -0.28 8.34
N GLY A 14 12.55 0.75 7.81
CA GLY A 14 12.20 1.37 6.52
C GLY A 14 12.39 0.44 5.32
N LYS A 15 13.23 -0.58 5.46
CA LYS A 15 13.54 -1.59 4.44
C LYS A 15 12.60 -2.80 4.47
N GLY A 16 11.59 -2.83 5.35
CA GLY A 16 10.63 -3.94 5.43
C GLY A 16 10.90 -4.95 6.56
N PHE A 17 11.88 -4.71 7.42
CA PHE A 17 12.21 -5.58 8.53
C PHE A 17 11.63 -5.06 9.84
N LEU A 18 10.86 -5.92 10.53
CA LEU A 18 10.23 -5.60 11.80
C LEU A 18 10.74 -6.54 12.88
N ARG A 19 11.24 -5.98 13.99
CA ARG A 19 11.76 -6.79 15.12
C ARG A 19 10.66 -7.71 15.66
N ASN A 20 11.01 -8.97 15.86
CA ASN A 20 10.14 -9.95 16.50
C ASN A 20 10.06 -9.70 18.00
N ARG A 21 8.88 -9.90 18.58
CA ARG A 21 8.62 -9.61 19.99
C ARG A 21 9.52 -10.45 20.89
N GLY A 22 10.22 -9.78 21.81
CA GLY A 22 11.06 -10.43 22.82
C GLY A 22 12.40 -10.99 22.32
N THR A 23 12.79 -10.70 21.08
CA THR A 23 14.03 -11.19 20.47
C THR A 23 14.80 -10.07 19.78
N ASP A 24 16.03 -10.34 19.32
CA ASP A 24 16.79 -9.49 18.39
C ASP A 24 16.74 -10.01 16.95
N LEU A 25 15.72 -10.82 16.64
CA LEU A 25 15.42 -11.30 15.30
C LEU A 25 14.35 -10.44 14.63
N PHE A 26 14.26 -10.52 13.30
CA PHE A 26 13.37 -9.72 12.48
C PHE A 26 12.46 -10.58 11.60
N SER A 27 11.28 -10.06 11.28
CA SER A 27 10.47 -10.52 10.16
C SER A 27 10.71 -9.62 8.96
N GLY A 28 11.18 -10.18 7.86
CA GLY A 28 11.31 -9.50 6.57
C GLY A 28 10.02 -9.66 5.76
N ARG A 29 9.44 -8.55 5.29
CA ARG A 29 8.22 -8.59 4.47
C ARG A 29 8.56 -8.47 2.99
N ILE A 30 8.25 -9.51 2.22
CA ILE A 30 8.37 -9.57 0.77
C ILE A 30 7.07 -9.12 0.15
N VAL A 31 7.14 -8.15 -0.78
CA VAL A 31 5.99 -7.51 -1.42
C VAL A 31 5.92 -7.90 -2.89
N PRO A 32 4.84 -8.58 -3.33
CA PRO A 32 4.69 -8.95 -4.73
C PRO A 32 4.32 -7.74 -5.60
N VAL A 33 4.77 -7.75 -6.84
CA VAL A 33 4.32 -6.81 -7.87
C VAL A 33 2.95 -7.23 -8.38
N GLY A 34 2.00 -6.31 -8.43
CA GLY A 34 0.64 -6.61 -8.92
C GLY A 34 -0.11 -7.67 -8.10
N THR A 35 0.33 -7.95 -6.86
CA THR A 35 -0.26 -8.94 -5.93
C THR A 35 -0.06 -10.41 -6.34
N VAL A 36 0.82 -10.70 -7.28
CA VAL A 36 1.08 -12.04 -7.81
C VAL A 36 2.51 -12.44 -7.50
N PHE A 37 2.70 -13.66 -7.05
CA PHE A 37 3.98 -14.37 -7.02
C PHE A 37 3.98 -15.43 -8.11
N THR A 38 5.09 -15.59 -8.82
CA THR A 38 5.31 -16.77 -9.66
C THR A 38 5.66 -17.97 -8.80
N ALA A 39 5.55 -19.18 -9.36
CA ALA A 39 5.97 -20.40 -8.66
C ALA A 39 7.47 -20.36 -8.30
N GLU A 40 8.31 -19.85 -9.20
CA GLU A 40 9.75 -19.65 -8.99
C GLU A 40 10.02 -18.68 -7.82
N GLN A 41 9.32 -17.54 -7.76
CA GLN A 41 9.42 -16.61 -6.66
C GLN A 41 9.01 -17.24 -5.32
N LEU A 42 7.97 -18.07 -5.29
CA LEU A 42 7.56 -18.77 -4.06
C LEU A 42 8.59 -19.82 -3.62
N HIS A 43 9.24 -20.52 -4.56
CA HIS A 43 10.38 -21.40 -4.23
C HIS A 43 11.55 -20.61 -3.63
N ALA A 44 11.90 -19.47 -4.21
CA ALA A 44 12.94 -18.59 -3.67
C ALA A 44 12.58 -18.04 -2.27
N VAL A 45 11.29 -17.72 -2.00
CA VAL A 45 10.85 -17.31 -0.66
C VAL A 45 11.01 -18.45 0.35
N ALA A 46 10.73 -19.69 -0.06
CA ALA A 46 10.93 -20.87 0.80
C ALA A 46 12.43 -21.06 1.13
N GLU A 47 13.30 -21.03 0.13
CA GLU A 47 14.75 -21.11 0.31
C GLU A 47 15.29 -19.96 1.19
N LEU A 48 14.84 -18.73 0.97
CA LEU A 48 15.19 -17.57 1.79
C LEU A 48 14.81 -17.81 3.26
N SER A 49 13.63 -18.38 3.51
CA SER A 49 13.16 -18.68 4.85
C SER A 49 14.00 -19.78 5.55
N GLU A 50 14.42 -20.78 4.81
CA GLU A 50 15.29 -21.85 5.32
C GLU A 50 16.70 -21.32 5.60
N LYS A 51 17.25 -20.50 4.71
CA LYS A 51 18.63 -20.02 4.76
C LYS A 51 18.84 -18.90 5.80
N PHE A 52 17.93 -17.94 5.89
CA PHE A 52 18.11 -16.74 6.70
C PHE A 52 17.09 -16.60 7.84
N GLY A 53 15.93 -17.25 7.74
CA GLY A 53 14.86 -17.20 8.71
C GLY A 53 14.79 -18.41 9.63
N ASN A 54 13.58 -18.80 9.99
CA ASN A 54 13.33 -19.97 10.85
C ASN A 54 12.56 -21.10 10.13
N GLY A 55 12.60 -21.15 8.79
CA GLY A 55 11.92 -22.15 7.97
C GLY A 55 10.40 -21.95 7.89
N LYS A 56 9.86 -20.80 8.34
CA LYS A 56 8.42 -20.50 8.31
C LYS A 56 8.15 -19.25 7.50
N MET A 57 6.97 -19.21 6.88
CA MET A 57 6.48 -18.08 6.10
C MET A 57 5.05 -17.77 6.53
N MET A 58 4.69 -16.49 6.57
CA MET A 58 3.35 -16.04 6.94
C MET A 58 2.74 -15.19 5.83
N ALA A 59 1.63 -15.65 5.26
CA ALA A 59 0.82 -14.82 4.37
C ALA A 59 0.13 -13.71 5.16
N THR A 60 0.27 -12.46 4.71
CA THR A 60 -0.33 -11.31 5.38
C THR A 60 -1.67 -10.95 4.76
N SER A 61 -2.49 -10.19 5.49
CA SER A 61 -3.75 -9.63 4.97
C SER A 61 -3.56 -8.62 3.82
N ARG A 62 -2.30 -8.24 3.50
CA ARG A 62 -1.94 -7.36 2.38
C ARG A 62 -1.30 -8.13 1.24
N GLN A 63 -1.56 -9.43 1.12
CA GLN A 63 -1.07 -10.28 0.03
C GLN A 63 0.46 -10.26 -0.12
N SER A 64 1.18 -9.97 0.94
CA SER A 64 2.63 -10.07 1.06
C SER A 64 3.00 -11.27 1.94
N ILE A 65 4.25 -11.69 1.89
CA ILE A 65 4.76 -12.79 2.72
C ILE A 65 5.75 -12.21 3.73
N GLU A 66 5.66 -12.63 4.99
CA GLU A 66 6.65 -12.34 6.01
C GLU A 66 7.46 -13.59 6.34
N VAL A 67 8.78 -13.43 6.35
CA VAL A 67 9.75 -14.43 6.76
C VAL A 67 10.28 -14.04 8.14
N PRO A 68 9.89 -14.74 9.23
CA PRO A 68 10.36 -14.45 10.58
C PRO A 68 11.71 -15.11 10.88
N GLY A 69 12.38 -14.60 11.91
CA GLY A 69 13.58 -15.22 12.47
C GLY A 69 14.89 -14.79 11.83
N ILE A 70 14.90 -13.74 11.01
CA ILE A 70 16.11 -13.22 10.35
C ILE A 70 16.97 -12.49 11.38
N ALA A 71 18.22 -12.88 11.55
CA ALA A 71 19.19 -12.19 12.39
C ALA A 71 19.59 -10.85 11.76
N PHE A 72 19.91 -9.84 12.57
CA PHE A 72 20.24 -8.50 12.09
C PHE A 72 21.41 -8.50 11.10
N GLU A 73 22.44 -9.24 11.40
CA GLU A 73 23.64 -9.42 10.58
C GLU A 73 23.37 -10.10 9.24
N ASN A 74 22.31 -10.90 9.13
CA ASN A 74 21.91 -11.60 7.90
C ASN A 74 21.00 -10.75 6.99
N ILE A 75 20.50 -9.60 7.45
CA ILE A 75 19.58 -8.75 6.66
C ILE A 75 20.18 -8.33 5.31
N PRO A 76 21.45 -7.87 5.21
CA PRO A 76 22.03 -7.52 3.91
C PRO A 76 22.06 -8.70 2.94
N ALA A 77 22.48 -9.88 3.37
CA ALA A 77 22.54 -11.08 2.55
C ALA A 77 21.14 -11.59 2.15
N ALA A 78 20.15 -11.45 3.02
CA ALA A 78 18.76 -11.77 2.71
C ALA A 78 18.17 -10.82 1.65
N ILE A 79 18.54 -9.53 1.67
CA ILE A 79 18.13 -8.55 0.65
C ILE A 79 18.76 -8.93 -0.70
N GLU A 80 20.05 -9.18 -0.73
CA GLU A 80 20.79 -9.57 -1.96
C GLU A 80 20.21 -10.84 -2.58
N PHE A 81 19.94 -11.86 -1.74
CA PHE A 81 19.28 -13.09 -2.20
C PHE A 81 17.91 -12.82 -2.79
N ALA A 82 17.08 -12.00 -2.13
CA ALA A 82 15.75 -11.66 -2.61
C ALA A 82 15.81 -10.92 -3.96
N GLU A 83 16.67 -9.92 -4.09
CA GLU A 83 16.85 -9.13 -5.32
C GLU A 83 17.32 -9.99 -6.50
N ALA A 84 18.20 -10.99 -6.26
CA ALA A 84 18.62 -11.94 -7.27
C ALA A 84 17.49 -12.82 -7.84
N HIS A 85 16.33 -12.89 -7.13
CA HIS A 85 15.14 -13.64 -7.52
C HIS A 85 13.94 -12.72 -7.82
N ASP A 86 14.18 -11.45 -8.14
CA ASP A 86 13.14 -10.44 -8.40
C ASP A 86 12.12 -10.33 -7.24
N LEU A 87 12.61 -10.43 -6.01
CA LEU A 87 11.84 -10.27 -4.79
C LEU A 87 12.32 -9.03 -4.04
N HIS A 88 11.38 -8.25 -3.47
CA HIS A 88 11.72 -7.02 -2.79
C HIS A 88 11.12 -6.95 -1.39
N PHE A 89 11.96 -6.60 -0.41
CA PHE A 89 11.49 -6.30 0.93
C PHE A 89 10.88 -4.90 1.01
N GLY A 90 9.83 -4.72 1.85
CA GLY A 90 9.21 -3.42 2.01
C GLY A 90 7.94 -3.40 2.84
N GLY A 91 7.04 -2.50 2.49
CA GLY A 91 5.68 -2.44 3.05
C GLY A 91 5.57 -1.83 4.45
N THR A 92 6.53 -1.02 4.88
CA THR A 92 6.54 -0.37 6.21
C THR A 92 6.57 1.16 6.11
N GLY A 93 6.34 1.85 7.22
CA GLY A 93 6.46 3.31 7.31
C GLY A 93 5.21 4.11 6.94
N ALA A 94 5.35 5.45 6.98
CA ALA A 94 4.34 6.43 6.62
C ALA A 94 4.41 6.73 5.11
N LYS A 95 4.08 5.73 4.30
CA LYS A 95 4.18 5.70 2.84
C LYS A 95 3.02 4.92 2.24
N VAL A 96 2.96 4.87 0.92
CA VAL A 96 2.10 3.91 0.20
C VAL A 96 2.45 2.50 0.67
N ARG A 97 1.43 1.72 0.98
CA ARG A 97 1.56 0.34 1.47
C ARG A 97 1.40 -0.64 0.31
N PRO A 98 1.84 -1.92 0.47
CA PRO A 98 1.60 -2.93 -0.55
C PRO A 98 0.16 -2.87 -1.05
N ILE A 99 0.00 -2.83 -2.37
CA ILE A 99 -1.31 -2.82 -3.01
C ILE A 99 -1.97 -4.17 -2.78
N THR A 100 -3.29 -4.19 -2.64
CA THR A 100 -4.05 -5.45 -2.64
C THR A 100 -5.02 -5.47 -3.82
N ALA A 101 -5.17 -6.62 -4.45
CA ALA A 101 -6.13 -6.81 -5.52
C ALA A 101 -6.81 -8.18 -5.42
N CYS A 102 -8.02 -8.30 -5.94
CA CYS A 102 -8.63 -9.61 -6.12
C CYS A 102 -8.09 -10.27 -7.40
N LYS A 103 -8.48 -11.52 -7.66
CA LYS A 103 -7.99 -12.29 -8.81
C LYS A 103 -8.51 -11.82 -10.19
N GLY A 104 -9.30 -10.75 -10.24
CA GLY A 104 -9.72 -10.09 -11.48
C GLY A 104 -10.42 -11.02 -12.47
N THR A 105 -9.93 -11.01 -13.69
CA THR A 105 -10.48 -11.78 -14.82
C THR A 105 -10.39 -13.29 -14.69
N THR A 106 -9.61 -13.83 -13.74
CA THR A 106 -9.65 -15.26 -13.40
C THR A 106 -10.89 -15.63 -12.58
N CYS A 107 -11.72 -14.66 -12.19
CA CYS A 107 -12.99 -14.85 -11.52
C CYS A 107 -14.14 -14.69 -12.50
N VAL A 108 -15.15 -15.57 -12.42
CA VAL A 108 -16.37 -15.48 -13.26
C VAL A 108 -17.14 -14.15 -13.09
N PHE A 109 -16.97 -13.47 -11.97
CA PHE A 109 -17.55 -12.15 -11.68
C PHE A 109 -16.62 -10.98 -11.98
N GLY A 110 -15.36 -11.24 -12.34
CA GLY A 110 -14.38 -10.19 -12.63
C GLY A 110 -14.76 -9.39 -13.87
N MET A 111 -14.77 -8.08 -13.77
CA MET A 111 -15.17 -7.17 -14.83
C MET A 111 -13.97 -6.61 -15.60
N TYR A 112 -12.79 -6.59 -14.99
CA TYR A 112 -11.56 -6.05 -15.55
C TYR A 112 -10.33 -6.71 -14.91
N ASP A 113 -9.15 -6.46 -15.46
CA ASP A 113 -7.89 -6.99 -14.95
C ASP A 113 -7.39 -6.17 -13.75
N THR A 114 -7.77 -6.62 -12.55
CA THR A 114 -7.37 -5.99 -11.29
C THR A 114 -5.88 -6.11 -11.01
N GLN A 115 -5.23 -7.14 -11.52
CA GLN A 115 -3.79 -7.37 -11.31
C GLN A 115 -2.96 -6.43 -12.17
N ALA A 116 -3.37 -6.19 -13.43
CA ALA A 116 -2.74 -5.20 -14.30
C ALA A 116 -2.87 -3.79 -13.70
N LEU A 117 -4.06 -3.38 -13.21
CA LEU A 117 -4.23 -2.10 -12.54
C LEU A 117 -3.40 -2.02 -11.25
N ALA A 118 -3.39 -3.07 -10.43
CA ALA A 118 -2.59 -3.11 -9.20
C ALA A 118 -1.08 -3.03 -9.50
N LYS A 119 -0.61 -3.67 -10.57
CA LYS A 119 0.78 -3.56 -11.05
C LYS A 119 1.12 -2.12 -11.43
N LYS A 120 0.26 -1.48 -12.24
CA LYS A 120 0.43 -0.07 -12.65
C LYS A 120 0.49 0.88 -11.46
N ILE A 121 -0.40 0.69 -10.46
CA ILE A 121 -0.37 1.46 -9.20
C ILE A 121 0.90 1.17 -8.39
N HIS A 122 1.32 -0.10 -8.34
CA HIS A 122 2.55 -0.51 -7.63
C HIS A 122 3.78 0.18 -8.23
N GLU A 123 3.97 0.10 -9.53
CA GLU A 123 5.11 0.70 -10.22
C GLU A 123 5.12 2.22 -10.07
N THR A 124 3.97 2.87 -10.27
CA THR A 124 3.85 4.33 -10.24
C THR A 124 4.01 4.90 -8.83
N TYR A 125 3.32 4.32 -7.82
CA TYR A 125 3.21 4.95 -6.50
C TYR A 125 3.87 4.18 -5.36
N TYR A 126 3.91 2.85 -5.40
CA TYR A 126 4.62 2.12 -4.35
C TYR A 126 6.14 2.20 -4.56
N VAL A 127 6.60 1.95 -5.78
CA VAL A 127 8.02 2.06 -6.17
C VAL A 127 8.38 3.52 -6.47
N GLY A 128 7.65 4.17 -7.40
CA GLY A 128 7.95 5.53 -7.85
C GLY A 128 7.91 6.58 -6.74
N TRP A 129 7.04 6.41 -5.72
CA TRP A 129 6.97 7.27 -4.55
C TRP A 129 7.66 6.68 -3.30
N SER A 130 8.58 5.74 -3.46
CA SER A 130 9.28 5.09 -2.34
C SER A 130 10.03 6.07 -1.42
N LYS A 131 10.43 7.23 -1.91
CA LYS A 131 11.07 8.31 -1.14
C LYS A 131 10.08 9.33 -0.58
N VAL A 132 8.81 9.31 -1.02
CA VAL A 132 7.77 10.25 -0.57
C VAL A 132 7.23 9.83 0.79
N SER A 133 7.34 10.72 1.77
CA SER A 133 6.70 10.56 3.08
C SER A 133 5.29 11.13 3.04
N LEU A 134 4.32 10.39 3.56
CA LEU A 134 2.94 10.82 3.77
C LEU A 134 2.68 11.09 5.25
N PRO A 135 1.62 11.81 5.63
CA PRO A 135 1.27 12.01 7.06
C PRO A 135 1.16 10.68 7.82
N HIS A 136 0.63 9.64 7.19
CA HIS A 136 0.59 8.28 7.71
C HIS A 136 0.64 7.28 6.55
N LYS A 137 0.63 5.97 6.87
CA LYS A 137 0.48 4.89 5.89
C LYS A 137 -0.76 5.12 5.03
N PHE A 138 -0.64 4.88 3.73
CA PHE A 138 -1.72 4.96 2.76
C PHE A 138 -1.94 3.59 2.12
N LYS A 139 -3.11 3.03 2.27
CA LYS A 139 -3.48 1.68 1.80
C LYS A 139 -4.37 1.77 0.59
N ILE A 140 -4.06 0.98 -0.43
CA ILE A 140 -4.81 0.90 -1.69
C ILE A 140 -5.31 -0.52 -1.89
N SER A 141 -6.54 -0.66 -2.40
CA SER A 141 -7.15 -1.96 -2.71
C SER A 141 -7.94 -1.90 -4.01
N VAL A 142 -7.78 -2.93 -4.85
CA VAL A 142 -8.35 -3.01 -6.21
C VAL A 142 -9.29 -4.21 -6.30
N GLY A 143 -10.59 -3.96 -6.38
CA GLY A 143 -11.68 -4.95 -6.43
C GLY A 143 -12.32 -5.04 -7.81
N GLY A 144 -12.46 -6.24 -8.35
CA GLY A 144 -12.92 -6.49 -9.73
C GLY A 144 -14.43 -6.44 -9.93
N CYS A 145 -15.25 -6.37 -8.87
CA CYS A 145 -16.71 -6.36 -8.97
C CYS A 145 -17.36 -5.98 -7.63
N PRO A 146 -18.70 -5.72 -7.60
CA PRO A 146 -19.44 -5.36 -6.39
C PRO A 146 -19.49 -6.41 -5.29
N ASN A 147 -19.09 -7.67 -5.55
CA ASN A 147 -18.95 -8.69 -4.49
C ASN A 147 -17.90 -8.32 -3.45
N SER A 148 -17.03 -7.36 -3.76
CA SER A 148 -16.15 -6.67 -2.79
C SER A 148 -15.30 -7.61 -1.93
N CYS A 149 -14.84 -8.76 -2.48
CA CYS A 149 -14.10 -9.79 -1.75
C CYS A 149 -12.82 -9.25 -1.08
N ILE A 150 -12.12 -8.31 -1.75
CA ILE A 150 -10.92 -7.65 -1.23
C ILE A 150 -11.22 -6.45 -0.34
N LYS A 151 -12.52 -6.09 -0.19
CA LYS A 151 -13.02 -5.00 0.66
C LYS A 151 -12.34 -3.65 0.39
N PRO A 152 -12.47 -3.09 -0.82
CA PRO A 152 -11.85 -1.81 -1.17
C PRO A 152 -12.29 -0.69 -0.21
N SER A 153 -13.54 -0.67 0.24
CA SER A 153 -14.10 0.34 1.13
C SER A 153 -13.46 0.47 2.51
N ILE A 154 -12.60 -0.46 2.94
CA ILE A 154 -11.86 -0.36 4.22
C ILE A 154 -10.39 0.07 4.02
N ASN A 155 -10.05 0.62 2.88
CA ASN A 155 -8.72 1.12 2.56
C ASN A 155 -8.75 2.65 2.38
N ASP A 156 -7.59 3.30 2.47
CA ASP A 156 -7.49 4.75 2.28
C ASP A 156 -7.94 5.14 0.87
N PHE A 157 -7.65 4.28 -0.13
CA PHE A 157 -8.17 4.37 -1.48
C PHE A 157 -8.62 2.99 -1.96
N GLY A 158 -9.86 2.86 -2.38
CA GLY A 158 -10.45 1.61 -2.85
C GLY A 158 -11.09 1.75 -4.22
N VAL A 159 -10.75 0.83 -5.12
CA VAL A 159 -11.35 0.74 -6.46
C VAL A 159 -12.30 -0.46 -6.49
N GLU A 160 -13.52 -0.29 -6.97
CA GLU A 160 -14.50 -1.36 -7.17
C GLU A 160 -15.06 -1.29 -8.60
N GLY A 161 -14.87 -2.37 -9.35
CA GLY A 161 -15.46 -2.49 -10.70
C GLY A 161 -16.98 -2.56 -10.64
N ASN A 162 -17.63 -1.82 -11.52
CA ASN A 162 -19.08 -1.74 -11.68
C ASN A 162 -19.46 -1.75 -13.16
N ARG A 163 -20.75 -1.76 -13.48
CA ARG A 163 -21.28 -1.60 -14.86
C ARG A 163 -22.33 -0.51 -14.91
N GLU A 164 -22.24 0.31 -15.96
CA GLU A 164 -23.28 1.28 -16.32
C GLU A 164 -23.43 1.30 -17.84
N GLY A 165 -24.64 1.18 -18.34
CA GLY A 165 -24.89 1.17 -19.78
C GLY A 165 -24.13 0.09 -20.56
N GLY A 166 -23.81 -1.05 -19.92
CA GLY A 166 -23.02 -2.15 -20.52
C GLY A 166 -21.49 -1.96 -20.45
N LYS A 167 -21.01 -0.78 -20.09
CA LYS A 167 -19.56 -0.49 -19.92
C LYS A 167 -19.10 -0.77 -18.48
N VAL A 168 -17.81 -1.09 -18.35
CA VAL A 168 -17.15 -1.15 -17.04
C VAL A 168 -16.86 0.28 -16.59
N VAL A 169 -17.23 0.59 -15.37
CA VAL A 169 -16.95 1.86 -14.68
C VAL A 169 -16.45 1.56 -13.28
N TYR A 170 -15.83 2.52 -12.63
CA TYR A 170 -15.16 2.28 -11.35
C TYR A 170 -15.75 3.16 -10.25
N LYS A 171 -16.16 2.54 -9.16
CA LYS A 171 -16.55 3.21 -7.92
C LYS A 171 -15.31 3.35 -7.04
N ILE A 172 -15.00 4.58 -6.68
CA ILE A 172 -13.83 4.90 -5.84
C ILE A 172 -14.29 5.17 -4.42
N TYR A 173 -13.67 4.51 -3.46
CA TYR A 173 -13.84 4.76 -2.02
C TYR A 173 -12.62 5.48 -1.49
N VAL A 174 -12.81 6.48 -0.63
CA VAL A 174 -11.73 7.24 0.01
C VAL A 174 -11.84 7.26 1.52
N GLY A 175 -10.71 7.21 2.22
CA GLY A 175 -10.61 7.38 3.67
C GLY A 175 -11.02 6.17 4.51
N GLY A 176 -11.14 4.98 3.92
CA GLY A 176 -11.42 3.76 4.66
C GLY A 176 -10.26 3.36 5.58
N THR A 177 -10.60 2.77 6.73
CA THR A 177 -9.64 2.28 7.71
C THR A 177 -10.21 1.09 8.46
N TRP A 178 -9.37 0.06 8.67
CA TRP A 178 -9.73 -1.10 9.48
C TRP A 178 -8.57 -1.50 10.39
N GLY A 179 -8.86 -1.70 11.67
CA GLY A 179 -7.88 -2.04 12.69
C GLY A 179 -8.30 -1.55 14.07
N LYS A 180 -7.42 -0.86 14.80
CA LYS A 180 -7.72 -0.29 16.13
C LYS A 180 -8.94 0.68 16.08
N SER A 181 -9.09 1.39 14.97
CA SER A 181 -10.30 2.16 14.63
C SER A 181 -10.82 1.67 13.29
N CYS A 182 -12.15 1.68 13.12
CA CYS A 182 -12.85 1.27 11.91
C CYS A 182 -13.59 2.46 11.33
N ARG A 183 -13.40 2.70 10.03
CA ARG A 183 -14.10 3.69 9.22
C ARG A 183 -14.34 3.12 7.84
N MET A 184 -15.56 3.12 7.39
CA MET A 184 -15.87 2.82 5.99
C MET A 184 -15.46 4.00 5.13
N GLY A 185 -14.82 3.71 4.00
CA GLY A 185 -14.51 4.71 2.99
C GLY A 185 -15.79 5.31 2.41
N THR A 186 -15.76 6.62 2.19
CA THR A 186 -16.84 7.34 1.52
C THR A 186 -16.68 7.15 0.00
N PRO A 187 -17.71 6.70 -0.74
CA PRO A 187 -17.62 6.66 -2.19
C PRO A 187 -17.61 8.09 -2.75
N LEU A 188 -16.83 8.32 -3.82
CA LEU A 188 -16.97 9.55 -4.59
C LEU A 188 -18.38 9.66 -5.18
N SER A 189 -18.86 10.87 -5.39
CA SER A 189 -20.21 11.17 -5.86
C SER A 189 -20.48 10.61 -7.28
N ARG A 190 -19.44 10.42 -8.10
CA ARG A 190 -19.53 9.80 -9.42
C ARG A 190 -18.65 8.57 -9.56
N LYS A 191 -19.01 7.68 -10.45
CA LYS A 191 -18.12 6.64 -10.97
C LYS A 191 -17.17 7.25 -12.01
N VAL A 192 -16.03 6.61 -12.22
CA VAL A 192 -14.95 7.09 -13.08
C VAL A 192 -14.59 6.06 -14.14
N GLU A 193 -13.94 6.49 -15.20
CA GLU A 193 -13.32 5.61 -16.21
C GLU A 193 -11.92 5.17 -15.72
N GLU A 194 -11.34 4.16 -16.38
CA GLU A 194 -10.08 3.56 -15.93
C GLU A 194 -8.91 4.56 -15.94
N GLU A 195 -8.86 5.41 -16.95
CA GLU A 195 -7.82 6.42 -17.16
C GLU A 195 -7.80 7.48 -16.05
N GLU A 196 -8.93 7.70 -15.38
CA GLU A 196 -9.06 8.67 -14.30
C GLU A 196 -8.55 8.13 -12.94
N ILE A 197 -8.42 6.81 -12.79
CA ILE A 197 -8.09 6.18 -11.48
C ILE A 197 -6.75 6.67 -10.95
N LEU A 198 -5.69 6.65 -11.77
CA LEU A 198 -4.35 7.05 -11.34
C LEU A 198 -4.26 8.56 -11.02
N PRO A 199 -4.78 9.46 -11.89
CA PRO A 199 -4.84 10.89 -11.55
C PRO A 199 -5.61 11.17 -10.25
N ILE A 200 -6.76 10.53 -10.03
CA ILE A 200 -7.54 10.71 -8.80
C ILE A 200 -6.79 10.18 -7.58
N LEU A 201 -6.13 9.02 -7.69
CA LEU A 201 -5.30 8.47 -6.63
C LEU A 201 -4.16 9.43 -6.26
N GLU A 202 -3.48 9.99 -7.25
CA GLU A 202 -2.40 10.95 -7.03
C GLU A 202 -2.91 12.21 -6.33
N LYS A 203 -4.00 12.79 -6.82
CA LYS A 203 -4.67 13.94 -6.18
C LYS A 203 -5.06 13.63 -4.73
N CYS A 204 -5.60 12.44 -4.43
CA CYS A 204 -5.91 12.03 -3.06
C CYS A 204 -4.67 12.02 -2.17
N MET A 205 -3.53 11.51 -2.66
CA MET A 205 -2.29 11.46 -1.89
C MET A 205 -1.67 12.86 -1.71
N LEU A 206 -1.73 13.72 -2.72
CA LEU A 206 -1.28 15.12 -2.66
C LEU A 206 -2.14 15.92 -1.69
N TRP A 207 -3.47 15.79 -1.78
CA TRP A 207 -4.39 16.44 -0.84
C TRP A 207 -4.15 15.98 0.61
N PHE A 208 -3.90 14.67 0.80
CA PHE A 208 -3.54 14.14 2.11
C PHE A 208 -2.21 14.69 2.60
N ARG A 209 -1.23 14.82 1.71
CA ARG A 209 0.10 15.37 2.03
C ARG A 209 0.01 16.84 2.47
N GLU A 210 -0.84 17.61 1.81
CA GLU A 210 -1.05 19.04 2.08
C GLU A 210 -1.89 19.29 3.34
N ASN A 211 -2.90 18.47 3.63
CA ASN A 211 -3.89 18.71 4.68
C ASN A 211 -3.71 17.86 5.93
N GLY A 212 -3.07 16.69 5.83
CA GLY A 212 -2.93 15.74 6.93
C GLY A 212 -1.87 16.14 7.96
N TYR A 213 -2.15 15.90 9.23
CA TYR A 213 -1.15 16.02 10.29
C TYR A 213 -0.30 14.75 10.40
N ALA A 214 0.94 14.89 10.88
CA ALA A 214 1.80 13.75 11.18
C ALA A 214 1.08 12.73 12.08
N LYS A 215 1.10 11.45 11.67
CA LYS A 215 0.39 10.32 12.31
C LYS A 215 -1.14 10.35 12.18
N GLU A 216 -1.75 11.30 11.49
CA GLU A 216 -3.17 11.32 11.17
C GLU A 216 -3.47 10.38 10.00
N ARG A 217 -4.58 9.62 10.06
CA ARG A 217 -5.03 8.77 8.95
C ARG A 217 -5.83 9.58 7.93
N PHE A 218 -5.74 9.21 6.66
CA PHE A 218 -6.43 9.91 5.55
C PHE A 218 -7.92 10.12 5.82
N GLY A 219 -8.63 9.08 6.30
CA GLY A 219 -10.04 9.22 6.67
C GLY A 219 -10.31 10.26 7.76
N LEU A 220 -9.42 10.38 8.76
CA LEU A 220 -9.54 11.40 9.80
C LEU A 220 -9.25 12.80 9.26
N THR A 221 -8.32 12.93 8.30
CA THR A 221 -8.08 14.18 7.59
C THR A 221 -9.33 14.62 6.82
N ILE A 222 -10.01 13.68 6.13
CA ILE A 222 -11.27 13.94 5.42
C ILE A 222 -12.36 14.39 6.41
N ASP A 223 -12.50 13.69 7.54
CA ASP A 223 -13.52 14.04 8.54
C ASP A 223 -13.29 15.43 9.16
N ARG A 224 -12.04 15.86 9.30
CA ARG A 224 -11.67 17.17 9.86
C ARG A 224 -11.78 18.31 8.83
N VAL A 225 -11.37 18.08 7.60
CA VAL A 225 -11.31 19.12 6.56
C VAL A 225 -12.63 19.23 5.78
N GLY A 226 -13.36 18.13 5.66
CA GLY A 226 -14.61 18.00 4.91
C GLY A 226 -14.43 17.19 3.62
N PHE A 227 -15.40 16.29 3.38
CA PHE A 227 -15.41 15.46 2.17
C PHE A 227 -15.66 16.29 0.91
N GLU A 228 -16.50 17.31 1.00
CA GLU A 228 -16.81 18.23 -0.09
C GLU A 228 -15.55 19.00 -0.54
N ASN A 229 -14.68 19.36 0.40
CA ASN A 229 -13.40 20.01 0.09
C ASN A 229 -12.44 19.06 -0.65
N LEU A 230 -12.44 17.77 -0.29
CA LEU A 230 -11.70 16.77 -1.05
C LEU A 230 -12.28 16.64 -2.48
N GLU A 231 -13.59 16.46 -2.64
CA GLU A 231 -14.20 16.32 -3.97
C GLU A 231 -13.97 17.56 -4.85
N ALA A 232 -14.07 18.75 -4.29
CA ALA A 232 -13.76 19.99 -5.02
C ALA A 232 -12.29 20.02 -5.49
N ALA A 233 -11.35 19.60 -4.64
CA ALA A 233 -9.92 19.50 -5.01
C ALA A 233 -9.67 18.44 -6.09
N LEU A 234 -10.40 17.32 -6.08
CA LEU A 234 -10.28 16.27 -7.10
C LEU A 234 -10.83 16.69 -8.46
N ALA A 235 -11.77 17.64 -8.50
CA ALA A 235 -12.39 18.12 -9.73
C ALA A 235 -11.46 19.01 -10.59
N SER A 236 -10.39 19.56 -10.00
CA SER A 236 -9.40 20.41 -10.69
C SER A 236 -8.05 19.71 -10.79
N ASP A 237 -7.14 20.25 -11.61
CA ASP A 237 -5.75 19.76 -11.73
C ASP A 237 -4.77 20.56 -10.86
N ASP A 238 -5.25 21.46 -10.00
CA ASP A 238 -4.42 22.32 -9.15
C ASP A 238 -3.40 21.51 -8.31
N LEU A 239 -3.84 20.41 -7.69
CA LEU A 239 -2.97 19.53 -6.92
C LEU A 239 -1.84 18.92 -7.76
N LEU A 240 -2.11 18.57 -9.02
CA LEU A 240 -1.10 18.03 -9.92
C LEU A 240 -0.12 19.11 -10.38
N VAL A 241 -0.62 20.32 -10.63
CA VAL A 241 0.22 21.49 -11.00
C VAL A 241 1.16 21.87 -9.86
N ARG A 242 0.68 21.88 -8.61
CA ARG A 242 1.46 22.20 -7.40
C ARG A 242 2.18 20.98 -6.77
N LYS A 243 2.26 19.85 -7.47
CA LYS A 243 2.83 18.60 -6.95
C LYS A 243 4.20 18.78 -6.30
N GLU A 244 5.13 19.42 -6.99
CA GLU A 244 6.50 19.62 -6.49
C GLU A 244 6.51 20.46 -5.21
N GLU A 245 5.73 21.53 -5.15
CA GLU A 245 5.55 22.37 -3.97
C GLU A 245 5.01 21.56 -2.78
N ILE A 246 3.92 20.80 -3.01
CA ILE A 246 3.27 19.98 -1.97
C ILE A 246 4.23 18.91 -1.45
N LEU A 247 5.01 18.28 -2.31
CA LEU A 247 5.96 17.23 -1.92
C LEU A 247 7.20 17.79 -1.22
N ALA A 248 7.62 19.02 -1.53
CA ALA A 248 8.73 19.70 -0.85
C ALA A 248 8.36 20.24 0.53
N ALA A 249 7.09 20.58 0.76
CA ALA A 249 6.63 21.12 2.04
C ALA A 249 6.80 20.10 3.18
N GLU A 250 7.03 20.56 4.41
CA GLU A 250 7.06 19.72 5.60
C GLU A 250 5.66 19.21 5.96
N ILE A 251 5.59 17.99 6.51
CA ILE A 251 4.32 17.45 7.02
C ILE A 251 3.90 18.22 8.26
N LYS A 252 2.70 18.78 8.23
CA LYS A 252 2.11 19.53 9.35
C LYS A 252 2.11 18.72 10.64
N GLN A 253 2.55 19.31 11.73
CA GLN A 253 2.42 18.72 13.05
C GLN A 253 1.02 19.01 13.60
N LYS A 254 0.52 18.11 14.43
CA LYS A 254 -0.76 18.34 15.11
C LYS A 254 -0.57 19.48 16.12
N PRO A 255 -1.49 20.49 16.13
CA PRO A 255 -1.48 21.54 17.14
C PRO A 255 -1.53 21.00 18.57
#